data_2ccd939ecd3d6acb2b200d2cfeb4b966
#
_entry.id   2ccd939ecd3d6acb2b200d2cfeb4b966
#
_cell.length_a   1.000
_cell.length_b   1.000
_cell.length_c   1.000
_cell.angle_alpha   90.00
_cell.angle_beta   90.00
_cell.angle_gamma   90.00
#
_symmetry.space_group_name_H-M   'P 1'
#
loop_
_entity.id
_entity.type
_entity.pdbx_description
1 polymer ?
#
loop_
_entity_poly.entity_id
_entity_poly.type
_entity_poly.pdbx_seq_one_letter_code
_entity_poly.pdbx_strand_id
1 'polypeptide(L)'
;MNRRILTYGGYFEAFMSTLKEKEQEKVQYGLLLLKTQDRLPSKFIKLIREGLYELRTEYGGNIFRVFFIFDEGNIVVLFNGFHKKSQKTPQKEIEKALKIKEAYYADK
;
A
#
# COMPACT_ATOMS: atom_id res chain seq x y z
N MET A 1 17.80 -4.30 7.62
CA MET A 1 17.11 -5.60 7.34
C MET A 1 16.11 -5.39 6.23
N ASN A 2 16.07 -6.32 5.26
CA ASN A 2 15.11 -6.22 4.17
C ASN A 2 13.81 -6.94 4.50
N ARG A 3 12.69 -6.33 4.14
CA ARG A 3 11.39 -6.98 4.21
C ARG A 3 11.09 -7.67 2.89
N ARG A 4 10.26 -8.71 2.93
CA ARG A 4 9.75 -9.35 1.72
C ARG A 4 8.42 -8.67 1.37
N ILE A 5 8.24 -8.35 0.09
CA ILE A 5 7.00 -7.71 -0.37
C ILE A 5 6.28 -8.69 -1.27
N LEU A 6 5.05 -9.02 -0.88
CA LEU A 6 4.17 -9.92 -1.62
C LEU A 6 2.91 -9.17 -2.02
N THR A 7 2.23 -9.68 -3.04
CA THR A 7 0.92 -9.16 -3.41
C THR A 7 -0.12 -10.24 -3.20
N TYR A 8 -1.40 -9.83 -3.08
CA TYR A 8 -2.48 -10.77 -2.87
C TYR A 8 -3.69 -10.38 -3.72
N GLY A 9 -4.23 -11.33 -4.47
CA GLY A 9 -5.48 -11.20 -5.18
C GLY A 9 -5.44 -10.35 -6.44
N GLY A 10 -4.26 -9.88 -6.86
CA GLY A 10 -4.12 -9.09 -8.08
C GLY A 10 -4.55 -7.64 -7.95
N TYR A 11 -4.92 -7.20 -6.76
CA TYR A 11 -5.41 -5.82 -6.55
C TYR A 11 -4.33 -4.77 -6.78
N PHE A 12 -3.12 -5.04 -6.31
CA PHE A 12 -2.01 -4.10 -6.49
C PHE A 12 -1.65 -3.98 -7.96
N GLU A 13 -1.55 -5.10 -8.65
CA GLU A 13 -1.22 -5.11 -10.07
C GLU A 13 -2.28 -4.36 -10.89
N ALA A 14 -3.57 -4.55 -10.57
CA ALA A 14 -4.64 -3.84 -11.23
C ALA A 14 -4.53 -2.33 -11.01
N PHE A 15 -4.21 -1.92 -9.77
CA PHE A 15 -4.01 -0.51 -9.47
C PHE A 15 -2.85 0.06 -10.28
N MET A 16 -1.70 -0.61 -10.29
CA MET A 16 -0.52 -0.13 -11.02
C MET A 16 -0.80 0.01 -12.50
N SER A 17 -1.61 -0.87 -13.08
CA SER A 17 -1.92 -0.82 -14.51
C SER A 17 -2.71 0.44 -14.90
N THR A 18 -3.31 1.14 -13.95
CA THR A 18 -4.04 2.39 -14.21
C THR A 18 -3.13 3.61 -14.19
N LEU A 19 -1.87 3.46 -13.80
CA LEU A 19 -0.95 4.57 -13.57
C LEU A 19 -0.03 4.79 -14.78
N LYS A 20 0.38 6.05 -14.95
CA LYS A 20 1.39 6.41 -15.94
C LYS A 20 2.77 5.95 -15.46
N GLU A 21 3.71 5.86 -16.39
CA GLU A 21 5.06 5.36 -16.08
C GLU A 21 5.72 6.10 -14.90
N LYS A 22 5.67 7.44 -14.92
CA LYS A 22 6.29 8.22 -13.84
C LYS A 22 5.59 8.02 -12.50
N GLU A 23 4.29 7.81 -12.53
CA GLU A 23 3.50 7.53 -11.34
C GLU A 23 3.86 6.16 -10.77
N GLN A 24 4.01 5.16 -11.65
CA GLN A 24 4.46 3.83 -11.24
C GLN A 24 5.84 3.89 -10.60
N GLU A 25 6.76 4.67 -11.17
CA GLU A 25 8.10 4.83 -10.61
C GLU A 25 8.06 5.38 -9.19
N LYS A 26 7.17 6.33 -8.94
CA LYS A 26 7.01 6.90 -7.59
C LYS A 26 6.50 5.87 -6.58
N VAL A 27 5.50 5.09 -6.98
CA VAL A 27 4.98 4.03 -6.11
C VAL A 27 6.08 2.99 -5.85
N GLN A 28 6.80 2.60 -6.89
CA GLN A 28 7.89 1.62 -6.75
C GLN A 28 9.00 2.15 -5.85
N TYR A 29 9.31 3.44 -5.91
CA TYR A 29 10.28 4.04 -4.99
C TYR A 29 9.81 3.92 -3.54
N GLY A 30 8.54 4.20 -3.27
CA GLY A 30 7.96 4.03 -1.94
C GLY A 30 8.05 2.59 -1.45
N LEU A 31 7.81 1.63 -2.35
CA LEU A 31 7.95 0.21 -2.02
C LEU A 31 9.40 -0.16 -1.73
N LEU A 32 10.35 0.42 -2.46
CA LEU A 32 11.76 0.18 -2.21
C LEU A 32 12.14 0.67 -0.80
N LEU A 33 11.66 1.85 -0.41
CA LEU A 33 11.87 2.35 0.95
C LEU A 33 11.28 1.41 1.99
N LEU A 34 10.04 0.96 1.74
CA LEU A 34 9.36 0.03 2.66
C LEU A 34 10.13 -1.29 2.78
N LYS A 35 10.74 -1.72 1.70
CA LYS A 35 11.53 -2.96 1.69
C LYS A 35 12.85 -2.81 2.46
N THR A 36 13.52 -1.67 2.32
CA THR A 36 14.92 -1.55 2.75
C THR A 36 15.15 -0.72 4.02
N GLN A 37 14.20 0.16 4.39
CA GLN A 37 14.37 1.04 5.55
C GLN A 37 13.72 0.44 6.78
N ASP A 38 14.39 0.48 7.93
CA ASP A 38 13.82 0.00 9.18
C ASP A 38 12.64 0.87 9.60
N ARG A 39 12.75 2.18 9.39
CA ARG A 39 11.68 3.13 9.67
C ARG A 39 11.48 4.04 8.48
N LEU A 40 10.22 4.32 8.16
CA LEU A 40 9.86 5.29 7.13
C LEU A 40 9.32 6.55 7.79
N PRO A 41 9.60 7.74 7.21
CA PRO A 41 8.96 8.97 7.68
C PRO A 41 7.43 8.84 7.60
N SER A 42 6.74 9.52 8.52
CA SER A 42 5.27 9.44 8.61
C SER A 42 4.56 9.93 7.34
N LYS A 43 5.24 10.68 6.49
CA LYS A 43 4.65 11.11 5.21
C LYS A 43 4.51 9.96 4.23
N PHE A 44 5.27 8.85 4.42
CA PHE A 44 5.20 7.69 3.53
C PHE A 44 4.31 6.58 4.05
N ILE A 45 4.17 6.44 5.37
CA ILE A 45 3.47 5.31 5.95
C ILE A 45 2.54 5.80 7.06
N LYS A 46 1.32 5.26 7.08
CA LYS A 46 0.31 5.62 8.08
C LYS A 46 -0.43 4.37 8.53
N LEU A 47 -0.57 4.21 9.84
CA LEU A 47 -1.45 3.18 10.39
C LEU A 47 -2.89 3.66 10.25
N ILE A 48 -3.73 2.85 9.61
CA ILE A 48 -5.14 3.17 9.41
C ILE A 48 -5.95 2.64 10.57
N ARG A 49 -6.13 1.32 10.67
CA ARG A 49 -6.75 0.64 11.81
C ARG A 49 -6.60 -0.88 11.62
N GLU A 50 -6.76 -1.64 12.71
CA GLU A 50 -6.80 -3.11 12.66
C GLU A 50 -5.59 -3.72 11.95
N GLY A 51 -4.42 -3.11 12.14
CA GLY A 51 -3.20 -3.61 11.51
C GLY A 51 -3.06 -3.28 10.04
N LEU A 52 -4.00 -2.53 9.47
CA LEU A 52 -3.93 -2.09 8.08
C LEU A 52 -3.15 -0.78 8.00
N TYR A 53 -2.17 -0.73 7.11
CA TYR A 53 -1.33 0.44 6.86
C TYR A 53 -1.57 0.98 5.46
N GLU A 54 -1.15 2.22 5.24
CA GLU A 54 -1.24 2.89 3.96
C GLU A 54 0.13 3.43 3.61
N LEU A 55 0.64 3.06 2.43
CA LEU A 55 1.84 3.65 1.85
C LEU A 55 1.41 4.81 0.98
N ARG A 56 2.03 5.98 1.16
CA ARG A 56 1.70 7.21 0.43
C ARG A 56 2.87 7.68 -0.39
N THR A 57 2.63 7.97 -1.67
CA THR A 57 3.61 8.62 -2.54
C THR A 57 2.91 9.71 -3.34
N GLU A 58 3.65 10.71 -3.80
CA GLU A 58 3.07 11.84 -4.52
C GLU A 58 3.76 12.06 -5.86
N TYR A 59 2.96 12.44 -6.85
CA TYR A 59 3.47 12.88 -8.14
C TYR A 59 2.41 13.71 -8.85
N GLY A 60 2.81 14.89 -9.37
CA GLY A 60 1.92 15.71 -10.18
C GLY A 60 0.67 16.19 -9.45
N GLY A 61 0.75 16.42 -8.14
CA GLY A 61 -0.38 16.87 -7.35
C GLY A 61 -1.33 15.77 -6.92
N ASN A 62 -1.05 14.52 -7.29
CA ASN A 62 -1.86 13.37 -6.87
C ASN A 62 -1.14 12.61 -5.77
N ILE A 63 -1.91 12.01 -4.87
CA ILE A 63 -1.39 11.15 -3.81
C ILE A 63 -1.81 9.73 -4.16
N PHE A 64 -0.81 8.84 -4.29
CA PHE A 64 -1.03 7.43 -4.59
C PHE A 64 -0.92 6.65 -3.30
N ARG A 65 -1.91 5.84 -3.02
CA ARG A 65 -2.00 5.11 -1.76
C ARG A 65 -2.13 3.62 -2.04
N VAL A 66 -1.33 2.82 -1.32
CA VAL A 66 -1.40 1.36 -1.39
C VAL A 66 -1.60 0.84 0.02
N PHE A 67 -2.67 0.08 0.23
CA PHE A 67 -2.91 -0.54 1.52
C PHE A 67 -2.08 -1.80 1.67
N PHE A 68 -1.59 -2.05 2.88
CA PHE A 68 -0.79 -3.23 3.14
C PHE A 68 -0.86 -3.62 4.62
N ILE A 69 -0.38 -4.82 4.89
CA ILE A 69 -0.21 -5.32 6.26
C ILE A 69 1.22 -5.83 6.43
N PHE A 70 1.66 -5.89 7.69
CA PHE A 70 2.84 -6.67 8.05
C PHE A 70 2.36 -8.05 8.49
N ASP A 71 2.95 -9.10 7.93
CA ASP A 71 2.62 -10.47 8.28
C ASP A 71 3.89 -11.20 8.67
N GLU A 72 3.85 -11.92 9.77
CA GLU A 72 4.97 -12.70 10.28
C GLU A 72 6.29 -11.90 10.34
N GLY A 73 6.21 -10.73 10.95
CA GLY A 73 7.40 -9.91 11.21
C GLY A 73 7.81 -9.05 10.02
N ASN A 74 8.57 -9.60 9.08
CA ASN A 74 9.15 -8.80 8.00
C ASN A 74 8.51 -9.01 6.63
N ILE A 75 7.33 -9.62 6.59
CA ILE A 75 6.60 -9.79 5.34
C ILE A 75 5.57 -8.67 5.20
N VAL A 76 5.59 -8.01 4.05
CA VAL A 76 4.60 -6.97 3.69
C VAL A 76 3.71 -7.55 2.60
N VAL A 77 2.39 -7.50 2.80
CA VAL A 77 1.43 -7.99 1.81
C VAL A 77 0.63 -6.80 1.29
N LEU A 78 0.74 -6.54 -0.01
CA LEU A 78 0.07 -5.41 -0.65
C LEU A 78 -1.34 -5.80 -1.08
N PHE A 79 -2.29 -4.90 -0.84
CA PHE A 79 -3.69 -5.06 -1.22
C PHE A 79 -4.06 -4.08 -2.32
N ASN A 80 -5.20 -3.42 -2.20
CA ASN A 80 -5.66 -2.47 -3.20
C ASN A 80 -4.96 -1.11 -3.06
N GLY A 81 -4.99 -0.35 -4.13
CA GLY A 81 -4.50 1.02 -4.14
C GLY A 81 -5.50 1.95 -4.80
N PHE A 82 -5.31 3.22 -4.60
CA PHE A 82 -6.10 4.25 -5.27
C PHE A 82 -5.33 5.58 -5.24
N HIS A 83 -5.79 6.56 -6.04
CA HIS A 83 -5.17 7.87 -6.00
C HIS A 83 -6.22 8.96 -5.93
N LYS A 84 -5.87 10.07 -5.27
CA LYS A 84 -6.70 11.27 -5.12
C LYS A 84 -5.82 12.47 -4.88
N LYS A 85 -6.39 13.65 -5.13
CA LYS A 85 -5.74 14.91 -4.76
C LYS A 85 -5.95 15.23 -3.28
N SER A 86 -6.99 14.68 -2.67
CA SER A 86 -7.32 14.91 -1.26
C SER A 86 -6.41 14.11 -0.33
N GLN A 87 -6.09 14.70 0.83
CA GLN A 87 -5.32 14.03 1.86
C GLN A 87 -6.11 12.93 2.57
N LYS A 88 -7.43 13.03 2.56
CA LYS A 88 -8.29 12.11 3.31
C LYS A 88 -8.52 10.82 2.55
N THR A 89 -8.34 9.69 3.23
CA THR A 89 -8.61 8.37 2.67
C THR A 89 -10.11 8.06 2.79
N PRO A 90 -10.80 7.75 1.67
CA PRO A 90 -12.23 7.43 1.73
C PRO A 90 -12.49 6.16 2.52
N GLN A 91 -13.55 6.18 3.33
CA GLN A 91 -13.92 5.05 4.16
C GLN A 91 -14.18 3.78 3.34
N LYS A 92 -14.79 3.92 2.16
CA LYS A 92 -15.08 2.74 1.33
C LYS A 92 -13.82 2.04 0.84
N GLU A 93 -12.72 2.78 0.62
CA GLU A 93 -11.46 2.17 0.22
C GLU A 93 -10.83 1.42 1.39
N ILE A 94 -10.95 1.97 2.58
CA ILE A 94 -10.49 1.30 3.80
C ILE A 94 -11.28 0.00 4.02
N GLU A 95 -12.60 0.05 3.87
CA GLU A 95 -13.45 -1.13 4.05
C GLU A 95 -13.13 -2.22 3.05
N LYS A 96 -12.85 -1.82 1.80
CA LYS A 96 -12.42 -2.77 0.77
C LYS A 96 -11.12 -3.46 1.19
N ALA A 97 -10.14 -2.67 1.65
CA ALA A 97 -8.86 -3.23 2.09
C ALA A 97 -9.01 -4.18 3.27
N LEU A 98 -9.89 -3.84 4.22
CA LEU A 98 -10.13 -4.70 5.38
C LEU A 98 -10.76 -6.04 4.97
N LYS A 99 -11.66 -6.04 3.98
CA LYS A 99 -12.24 -7.27 3.45
C LYS A 99 -11.18 -8.12 2.74
N ILE A 100 -10.27 -7.48 2.01
CA ILE A 100 -9.17 -8.19 1.36
C ILE A 100 -8.26 -8.81 2.41
N LYS A 101 -8.00 -8.09 3.50
CA LYS A 101 -7.22 -8.60 4.63
C LYS A 101 -7.87 -9.85 5.21
N GLU A 102 -9.19 -9.84 5.42
CA GLU A 102 -9.91 -11.01 5.91
C GLU A 102 -9.73 -12.21 4.96
N ALA A 103 -9.88 -11.97 3.66
CA ALA A 103 -9.71 -13.03 2.66
C ALA A 103 -8.30 -13.59 2.67
N TYR A 104 -7.29 -12.71 2.82
CA TYR A 104 -5.90 -13.13 2.89
C TYR A 104 -5.68 -14.10 4.04
N TYR A 105 -6.14 -13.74 5.24
CA TYR A 105 -5.95 -14.59 6.41
C TYR A 105 -6.78 -15.89 6.33
N ALA A 106 -7.93 -15.85 5.67
CA ALA A 106 -8.73 -17.05 5.47
C ALA A 106 -8.07 -18.04 4.51
N ASP A 107 -7.27 -17.54 3.57
CA ASP A 107 -6.57 -18.35 2.58
C ASP A 107 -5.26 -18.94 3.07
N LYS A 108 -4.78 -18.54 4.22
CA LYS A 108 -3.51 -19.02 4.77
C LYS A 108 -3.61 -20.43 5.30
#